data_ef5e1ce03bb8e5960060411f91fdc8ca
#
_entry.id   ef5e1ce03bb8e5960060411f91fdc8ca
#
_cell.length_a   1.000
_cell.length_b   1.000
_cell.length_c   1.000
_cell.angle_alpha   90.00
_cell.angle_beta   90.00
_cell.angle_gamma   90.00
#
_symmetry.space_group_name_H-M   'P 1'
#
loop_
_entity.id
_entity.type
_entity.pdbx_description
1 polymer ?
#
loop_
_entity_poly.entity_id
_entity_poly.type
_entity_poly.pdbx_seq_one_letter_code
_entity_poly.pdbx_strand_id
1 'polypeptide(L)'
;MTLAERRVVKEFERDHLPALKTRVEEAAGVSVPLEVQWDTLAVPGESRLYAECWPLVYFEPLIAGLATICRDEMGRQSVKNGLKKIVIQNTGGCVYGDCWAHLEDGVLTLDHESLTNSGAIEERIKGLVDVLESGL
;
A
#
# COMPACT_ATOMS: atom_id res chain seq x y z
N MET A 1 14.11 -6.11 -14.54
CA MET A 1 14.99 -6.09 -13.35
C MET A 1 16.27 -6.86 -13.57
N THR A 2 17.38 -6.32 -13.09
CA THR A 2 18.65 -7.04 -13.05
C THR A 2 18.63 -8.13 -11.96
N LEU A 3 19.60 -9.01 -11.97
CA LEU A 3 19.77 -10.01 -10.91
C LEU A 3 19.93 -9.35 -9.53
N ALA A 4 20.74 -8.28 -9.47
CA ALA A 4 20.95 -7.53 -8.22
C ALA A 4 19.65 -6.95 -7.68
N GLU A 5 18.84 -6.34 -8.53
CA GLU A 5 17.54 -5.79 -8.15
C GLU A 5 16.56 -6.89 -7.68
N ARG A 6 16.52 -8.03 -8.38
CA ARG A 6 15.69 -9.16 -7.95
C ARG A 6 16.10 -9.69 -6.58
N ARG A 7 17.38 -9.70 -6.28
CA ARG A 7 17.88 -10.11 -4.96
C ARG A 7 17.41 -9.14 -3.86
N VAL A 8 17.47 -7.84 -4.13
CA VAL A 8 17.01 -6.83 -3.17
C VAL A 8 15.50 -6.94 -2.95
N VAL A 9 14.71 -7.17 -4.02
CA VAL A 9 13.26 -7.43 -3.90
C VAL A 9 12.99 -8.65 -3.01
N LYS A 10 13.73 -9.75 -3.20
CA LYS A 10 13.57 -10.96 -2.40
C LYS A 10 13.95 -10.73 -0.94
N GLU A 11 14.99 -9.94 -0.67
CA GLU A 11 15.37 -9.55 0.68
C GLU A 11 14.26 -8.72 1.35
N PHE A 12 13.67 -7.77 0.63
CA PHE A 12 12.55 -6.98 1.13
C PHE A 12 11.36 -7.88 1.48
N GLU A 13 11.00 -8.77 0.59
CA GLU A 13 9.88 -9.71 0.76
C GLU A 13 10.11 -10.62 1.98
N ARG A 14 11.34 -11.06 2.20
CA ARG A 14 11.70 -11.93 3.33
C ARG A 14 11.80 -11.16 4.64
N ASP A 15 12.47 -9.98 4.64
CA ASP A 15 12.89 -9.31 5.87
C ASP A 15 11.93 -8.21 6.33
N HIS A 16 11.15 -7.62 5.43
CA HIS A 16 10.28 -6.47 5.74
C HIS A 16 8.79 -6.75 5.55
N LEU A 17 8.42 -7.48 4.50
CA LEU A 17 7.02 -7.67 4.14
C LEU A 17 6.20 -8.39 5.23
N PRO A 18 6.69 -9.45 5.90
CA PRO A 18 5.87 -10.15 6.89
C PRO A 18 5.39 -9.26 8.03
N ALA A 19 6.25 -8.42 8.59
CA ALA A 19 5.89 -7.50 9.66
C ALA A 19 4.91 -6.41 9.17
N LEU A 20 5.13 -5.89 7.96
CA LEU A 20 4.23 -4.91 7.36
C LEU A 20 2.85 -5.51 7.09
N LYS A 21 2.80 -6.73 6.57
CA LYS A 21 1.55 -7.44 6.32
C LYS A 21 0.77 -7.68 7.62
N THR A 22 1.45 -8.07 8.69
CA THR A 22 0.83 -8.23 10.01
C THR A 22 0.20 -6.91 10.49
N ARG A 23 0.91 -5.80 10.33
CA ARG A 23 0.40 -4.47 10.71
C ARG A 23 -0.82 -4.07 9.87
N VAL A 24 -0.82 -4.38 8.58
CA VAL A 24 -1.99 -4.15 7.71
C VAL A 24 -3.20 -4.94 8.21
N GLU A 25 -3.02 -6.22 8.51
CA GLU A 25 -4.10 -7.09 9.00
C GLU A 25 -4.63 -6.62 10.36
N GLU A 26 -3.75 -6.19 11.26
CA GLU A 26 -4.16 -5.61 12.56
C GLU A 26 -4.98 -4.34 12.38
N ALA A 27 -4.57 -3.45 11.48
CA ALA A 27 -5.30 -2.22 11.20
C ALA A 27 -6.65 -2.48 10.55
N ALA A 28 -6.74 -3.43 9.64
CA ALA A 28 -7.97 -3.82 8.96
C ALA A 28 -8.92 -4.63 9.85
N GLY A 29 -8.38 -5.32 10.86
CA GLY A 29 -9.16 -6.23 11.71
C GLY A 29 -9.54 -7.54 11.04
N VAL A 30 -9.09 -7.77 9.82
CA VAL A 30 -9.31 -8.99 9.05
C VAL A 30 -8.07 -9.29 8.20
N SER A 31 -7.93 -10.54 7.78
CA SER A 31 -6.91 -10.93 6.81
C SER A 31 -7.42 -10.60 5.40
N VAL A 32 -6.69 -9.74 4.69
CA VAL A 32 -7.02 -9.34 3.31
C VAL A 32 -5.87 -9.76 2.41
N PRO A 33 -6.14 -10.48 1.30
CA PRO A 33 -5.10 -10.82 0.33
C PRO A 33 -4.36 -9.56 -0.15
N LEU A 34 -3.04 -9.62 -0.12
CA LEU A 34 -2.16 -8.54 -0.54
C LEU A 34 -1.30 -9.02 -1.70
N GLU A 35 -1.43 -8.35 -2.85
CA GLU A 35 -0.63 -8.64 -4.03
C GLU A 35 0.27 -7.45 -4.33
N VAL A 36 1.56 -7.68 -4.42
CA VAL A 36 2.54 -6.65 -4.77
C VAL A 36 3.10 -6.95 -6.16
N GLN A 37 2.94 -6.00 -7.07
CA GLN A 37 3.47 -6.09 -8.43
C GLN A 37 4.93 -5.62 -8.43
N TRP A 38 5.82 -6.46 -7.92
CA TRP A 38 7.24 -6.12 -7.69
C TRP A 38 7.95 -5.56 -8.91
N ASP A 39 7.67 -6.10 -10.09
CA ASP A 39 8.30 -5.65 -11.34
C ASP A 39 7.99 -4.18 -11.64
N THR A 40 6.84 -3.68 -11.21
CA THR A 40 6.44 -2.30 -11.42
C THR A 40 7.04 -1.34 -10.39
N LEU A 41 7.40 -1.84 -9.21
CA LEU A 41 7.98 -1.04 -8.13
C LEU A 41 9.47 -0.81 -8.32
N ALA A 42 10.17 -1.75 -8.92
CA ALA A 42 11.62 -1.70 -9.09
C ALA A 42 12.01 -0.57 -10.05
N VAL A 43 12.95 0.25 -9.64
CA VAL A 43 13.50 1.35 -10.46
C VAL A 43 14.97 1.02 -10.76
N PRO A 44 15.37 0.94 -12.04
CA PRO A 44 16.74 0.60 -12.40
C PRO A 44 17.78 1.49 -11.72
N GLY A 45 18.77 0.85 -11.10
CA GLY A 45 19.87 1.56 -10.43
C GLY A 45 19.56 2.11 -9.04
N GLU A 46 18.32 1.95 -8.54
CA GLU A 46 17.87 2.56 -7.28
C GLU A 46 17.54 1.55 -6.18
N SER A 47 18.02 0.31 -6.30
CA SER A 47 17.65 -0.76 -5.35
C SER A 47 18.04 -0.46 -3.89
N ARG A 48 19.04 0.38 -3.67
CA ARG A 48 19.44 0.81 -2.32
C ARG A 48 18.34 1.56 -1.56
N LEU A 49 17.33 2.09 -2.27
CA LEU A 49 16.24 2.88 -1.69
C LEU A 49 14.98 2.08 -1.39
N TYR A 50 14.88 0.83 -1.84
CA TYR A 50 13.63 0.06 -1.74
C TYR A 50 13.20 -0.15 -0.29
N ALA A 51 14.12 -0.57 0.58
CA ALA A 51 13.80 -0.85 1.98
C ALA A 51 13.37 0.40 2.76
N GLU A 52 13.84 1.58 2.37
CA GLU A 52 13.46 2.85 2.99
C GLU A 52 12.15 3.40 2.41
N CYS A 53 12.02 3.44 1.08
CA CYS A 53 10.94 4.15 0.42
C CYS A 53 9.64 3.35 0.32
N TRP A 54 9.69 2.07 0.02
CA TRP A 54 8.47 1.28 -0.18
C TRP A 54 7.56 1.23 1.05
N PRO A 55 8.08 1.04 2.27
CA PRO A 55 7.22 1.16 3.46
C PRO A 55 6.56 2.52 3.59
N LEU A 56 7.29 3.61 3.33
CA LEU A 56 6.77 4.97 3.46
C LEU A 56 5.76 5.33 2.37
N VAL A 57 5.98 4.86 1.14
CA VAL A 57 5.07 5.16 0.03
C VAL A 57 3.76 4.39 0.16
N TYR A 58 3.82 3.10 0.44
CA TYR A 58 2.63 2.23 0.36
C TYR A 58 2.09 1.78 1.72
N PHE A 59 2.95 1.25 2.59
CA PHE A 59 2.50 0.52 3.77
C PHE A 59 2.11 1.42 4.94
N GLU A 60 2.92 2.42 5.26
CA GLU A 60 2.58 3.32 6.36
C GLU A 60 1.27 4.08 6.12
N PRO A 61 1.04 4.68 4.93
CA PRO A 61 -0.26 5.30 4.69
C PRO A 61 -1.41 4.28 4.62
N LEU A 62 -1.19 3.07 4.11
CA LEU A 62 -2.20 2.02 4.11
C LEU A 62 -2.61 1.63 5.53
N ILE A 63 -1.65 1.39 6.40
CA ILE A 63 -1.89 1.01 7.80
C ILE A 63 -2.65 2.13 8.52
N ALA A 64 -2.19 3.37 8.39
CA ALA A 64 -2.82 4.52 9.04
C ALA A 64 -4.23 4.80 8.51
N GLY A 65 -4.42 4.67 7.20
CA GLY A 65 -5.74 4.84 6.57
C GLY A 65 -6.74 3.78 7.01
N LEU A 66 -6.32 2.52 7.04
CA LEU A 66 -7.18 1.43 7.54
C LEU A 66 -7.51 1.61 9.02
N ALA A 67 -6.54 2.00 9.85
CA ALA A 67 -6.79 2.27 11.26
C ALA A 67 -7.80 3.41 11.45
N THR A 68 -7.74 4.44 10.62
CA THR A 68 -8.70 5.54 10.65
C THR A 68 -10.12 5.06 10.31
N ILE A 69 -10.28 4.28 9.24
CA ILE A 69 -11.58 3.72 8.85
C ILE A 69 -12.13 2.79 9.94
N CYS A 70 -11.27 1.97 10.52
CA CYS A 70 -11.66 0.93 11.50
C CYS A 70 -11.72 1.44 12.94
N ARG A 71 -11.73 2.77 13.16
CA ARG A 71 -11.81 3.36 14.50
C ARG A 71 -13.14 3.08 15.19
N ASP A 72 -14.17 2.72 14.45
CA ASP A 72 -15.50 2.39 14.97
C ASP A 72 -16.03 1.09 14.34
N GLU A 73 -17.13 0.59 14.90
CA GLU A 73 -17.73 -0.68 14.44
C GLU A 73 -18.24 -0.61 13.01
N MET A 74 -18.81 0.52 12.62
CA MET A 74 -19.31 0.72 11.25
C MET A 74 -18.18 0.58 10.22
N GLY A 75 -17.04 1.22 10.48
CA GLY A 75 -15.86 1.12 9.64
C GLY A 75 -15.29 -0.30 9.61
N ARG A 76 -15.18 -0.96 10.77
CA ARG A 76 -14.71 -2.35 10.85
C ARG A 76 -15.57 -3.31 10.04
N GLN A 77 -16.90 -3.18 10.14
CA GLN A 77 -17.81 -4.03 9.37
C GLN A 77 -17.75 -3.73 7.87
N SER A 78 -17.60 -2.46 7.49
CA SER A 78 -17.48 -2.08 6.08
C SER A 78 -16.22 -2.67 5.45
N VAL A 79 -15.09 -2.63 6.15
CA VAL A 79 -13.83 -3.25 5.69
C VAL A 79 -13.99 -4.77 5.59
N LYS A 80 -14.54 -5.40 6.63
CA LYS A 80 -14.74 -6.84 6.66
C LYS A 80 -15.61 -7.34 5.52
N ASN A 81 -16.67 -6.61 5.18
CA ASN A 81 -17.64 -7.02 4.18
C ASN A 81 -17.26 -6.55 2.75
N GLY A 82 -16.54 -5.45 2.62
CA GLY A 82 -16.32 -4.77 1.34
C GLY A 82 -14.91 -4.83 0.79
N LEU A 83 -13.89 -4.95 1.64
CA LEU A 83 -12.50 -5.00 1.17
C LEU A 83 -12.07 -6.44 0.94
N LYS A 84 -11.85 -6.81 -0.32
CA LYS A 84 -11.59 -8.20 -0.72
C LYS A 84 -10.14 -8.46 -1.09
N LYS A 85 -9.42 -7.44 -1.53
CA LYS A 85 -8.02 -7.56 -1.98
C LYS A 85 -7.35 -6.20 -2.00
N ILE A 86 -6.06 -6.18 -1.72
CA ILE A 86 -5.21 -4.99 -1.85
C ILE A 86 -4.13 -5.29 -2.88
N VAL A 87 -3.97 -4.40 -3.86
CA VAL A 87 -2.91 -4.47 -4.88
C VAL A 87 -2.01 -3.27 -4.76
N ILE A 88 -0.71 -3.49 -4.74
CA ILE A 88 0.31 -2.43 -4.71
C ILE A 88 1.07 -2.49 -6.03
N GLN A 89 1.14 -1.36 -6.73
CA GLN A 89 1.80 -1.26 -8.03
C GLN A 89 2.28 0.16 -8.32
N ASN A 90 3.06 0.30 -9.38
CA ASN A 90 3.51 1.59 -9.90
C ASN A 90 3.37 1.56 -11.43
N THR A 91 2.21 1.95 -11.95
CA THR A 91 1.91 1.89 -13.39
C THR A 91 1.35 3.19 -13.95
N GLY A 92 0.74 4.02 -13.10
CA GLY A 92 0.01 5.21 -13.53
C GLY A 92 0.78 6.51 -13.48
N GLY A 93 2.00 6.52 -12.95
CA GLY A 93 2.81 7.73 -12.82
C GLY A 93 2.32 8.71 -11.75
N CYS A 94 1.46 8.27 -10.85
CA CYS A 94 0.95 9.11 -9.76
C CYS A 94 2.04 9.40 -8.74
N VAL A 95 2.15 10.67 -8.35
CA VAL A 95 3.11 11.13 -7.33
C VAL A 95 2.42 11.92 -6.20
N TYR A 96 1.09 11.96 -6.19
CA TYR A 96 0.28 12.72 -5.23
C TYR A 96 -0.74 11.81 -4.52
N GLY A 97 -1.23 12.28 -3.37
CA GLY A 97 -2.18 11.51 -2.58
C GLY A 97 -3.59 11.42 -3.15
N ASP A 98 -3.98 12.32 -4.05
CA ASP A 98 -5.32 12.35 -4.63
C ASP A 98 -5.51 11.42 -5.83
N CYS A 99 -4.43 10.81 -6.33
CA CYS A 99 -4.48 9.92 -7.50
C CYS A 99 -4.00 8.49 -7.22
N TRP A 100 -3.57 8.18 -5.99
CA TRP A 100 -2.86 6.91 -5.74
C TRP A 100 -3.75 5.73 -5.33
N ALA A 101 -4.93 5.98 -4.79
CA ALA A 101 -5.81 4.93 -4.29
C ALA A 101 -7.07 4.82 -5.13
N HIS A 102 -7.43 3.60 -5.49
CA HIS A 102 -8.63 3.29 -6.27
C HIS A 102 -9.32 2.07 -5.66
N LEU A 103 -10.64 2.14 -5.49
CA LEU A 103 -11.43 1.02 -5.00
C LEU A 103 -12.49 0.68 -6.04
N GLU A 104 -12.46 -0.57 -6.52
CA GLU A 104 -13.43 -1.08 -7.50
C GLU A 104 -13.72 -2.55 -7.19
N ASP A 105 -14.99 -2.88 -7.02
CA ASP A 105 -15.46 -4.25 -6.75
C ASP A 105 -14.73 -4.92 -5.56
N GLY A 106 -14.44 -4.13 -4.51
CA GLY A 106 -13.76 -4.61 -3.32
C GLY A 106 -12.24 -4.72 -3.44
N VAL A 107 -11.67 -4.39 -4.60
CA VAL A 107 -10.23 -4.39 -4.82
C VAL A 107 -9.69 -2.98 -4.64
N LEU A 108 -8.84 -2.81 -3.62
CA LEU A 108 -8.12 -1.56 -3.38
C LEU A 108 -6.78 -1.61 -4.09
N THR A 109 -6.58 -0.75 -5.07
CA THR A 109 -5.32 -0.61 -5.78
C THR A 109 -4.61 0.65 -5.32
N LEU A 110 -3.38 0.47 -4.83
CA LEU A 110 -2.47 1.55 -4.46
C LEU A 110 -1.43 1.67 -5.56
N ASP A 111 -1.55 2.71 -6.38
CA ASP A 111 -0.73 2.92 -7.56
C ASP A 111 -0.02 4.26 -7.44
N HIS A 112 1.27 4.23 -7.19
CA HIS A 112 2.09 5.41 -6.93
C HIS A 112 3.52 5.14 -7.33
N GLU A 113 4.26 6.16 -7.73
CA GLU A 113 5.70 6.01 -7.95
C GLU A 113 6.40 5.60 -6.66
N SER A 114 7.24 4.59 -6.75
CA SER A 114 7.75 3.85 -5.60
C SER A 114 8.81 4.59 -4.77
N LEU A 115 9.44 5.61 -5.35
CA LEU A 115 10.54 6.34 -4.72
C LEU A 115 10.30 7.85 -4.63
N THR A 116 9.19 8.34 -5.17
CA THR A 116 8.90 9.78 -5.26
C THR A 116 7.97 10.20 -4.12
N ASN A 117 8.26 11.36 -3.52
CA ASN A 117 7.45 11.94 -2.43
C ASN A 117 7.22 10.98 -1.26
N SER A 118 8.21 10.16 -0.94
CA SER A 118 8.10 9.13 0.11
C SER A 118 7.70 9.71 1.47
N GLY A 119 8.10 10.94 1.77
CA GLY A 119 7.76 11.63 3.02
C GLY A 119 6.36 12.25 3.06
N ALA A 120 5.65 12.33 1.94
CA ALA A 120 4.32 12.96 1.87
C ALA A 120 3.21 11.97 2.30
N ILE A 121 3.35 11.39 3.49
CA ILE A 121 2.48 10.32 4.00
C ILE A 121 1.06 10.83 4.29
N GLU A 122 0.94 12.03 4.88
CA GLU A 122 -0.36 12.56 5.30
C GLU A 122 -1.32 12.78 4.14
N GLU A 123 -0.85 13.25 2.99
CA GLU A 123 -1.70 13.42 1.82
C GLU A 123 -2.15 12.07 1.23
N ARG A 124 -1.31 11.03 1.32
CA ARG A 124 -1.69 9.69 0.89
C ARG A 124 -2.70 9.07 1.85
N ILE A 125 -2.54 9.27 3.15
CA ILE A 125 -3.54 8.84 4.15
C ILE A 125 -4.89 9.47 3.82
N LYS A 126 -4.91 10.79 3.60
CA LYS A 126 -6.14 11.52 3.29
C LYS A 126 -6.80 10.98 2.02
N GLY A 127 -6.04 10.81 0.96
CA GLY A 127 -6.55 10.28 -0.31
C GLY A 127 -7.13 8.88 -0.16
N LEU A 128 -6.46 8.01 0.58
CA LEU A 128 -6.95 6.65 0.86
C LEU A 128 -8.24 6.67 1.70
N VAL A 129 -8.26 7.45 2.76
CA VAL A 129 -9.45 7.57 3.62
C VAL A 129 -10.65 8.07 2.80
N ASP A 130 -10.45 9.09 1.96
CA ASP A 130 -11.52 9.61 1.10
C ASP A 130 -12.06 8.52 0.15
N VAL A 131 -11.19 7.71 -0.44
CA VAL A 131 -11.59 6.60 -1.33
C VAL A 131 -12.36 5.53 -0.57
N LEU A 132 -11.89 5.13 0.60
CA LEU A 132 -12.56 4.09 1.41
C LEU A 132 -13.88 4.59 1.99
N GLU A 133 -13.96 5.82 2.46
CA GLU A 133 -15.20 6.42 2.97
C GLU A 133 -16.27 6.52 1.87
N SER A 134 -15.86 6.75 0.63
CA SER A 134 -16.78 6.89 -0.50
C SER A 134 -17.18 5.56 -1.13
N GLY A 135 -16.34 4.54 -1.04
CA GLY A 135 -16.51 3.29 -1.78
C GLY A 135 -16.91 2.07 -0.95
N LEU A 136 -16.67 2.09 0.35
CA LEU A 136 -17.13 1.04 1.25
C LEU A 136 -18.52 1.40 1.80
#